data_4df9951c6575c33fd290af5bf1f3c279
#
_entry.id   4df9951c6575c33fd290af5bf1f3c279
#
_cell.length_a   1.000
_cell.length_b   1.000
_cell.length_c   1.000
_cell.angle_alpha   90.00
_cell.angle_beta   90.00
_cell.angle_gamma   90.00
#
_symmetry.space_group_name_H-M   'P 1'
#
loop_
_entity.id
_entity.type
_entity.pdbx_description
1 polymer ?
#
loop_
_entity_poly.entity_id
_entity_poly.type
_entity_poly.pdbx_seq_one_letter_code
_entity_poly.pdbx_strand_id
1 'polypeptide(L)'
;MSDNDSVPKPATQNLIYGLNDKLSPPKATLAALQQVLAMFVGTITPPTIVANALDLPFEQKAYLISMSLLCSGLGTLVQVAAWGRIGSGLLSMTGTSFAFITPLILAGQAGGLPLMFGMCLLLAPVEVILAPFLPKLQKIFTPLVAGVVVLLIGLLLIPTTLGGMASPANESMHPITNLAIAGCVLLIVLTLSSLHMPWARMSAALLALLAGYLFCMKMGMVTRPDTTSSWLAIPHPFKYGLAFDWPFVLPFAFMYLVTTIESIGDFTACSELSGEPTSGPIYWKRIRGGVFADGLNSMVAAVLNSFPNTTFSQNNGVIQLTGIASRQVGYYAAGVLIFFGLVPGIGSWLASVPPPVMSGLTILLFGLIATAGIRIIMRTTLDHRSLLILAVSLGVGIGIGFEPDIMKPLPDAIENVFSSGITSGGLTALVLNIFLPKKK
;
A
#
# COMPACT_ATOMS: atom_id res chain seq x y z
N MET A 1 -21.85 3.14 48.20
CA MET A 1 -20.42 3.30 47.93
C MET A 1 -20.25 2.89 46.50
N SER A 2 -20.07 3.87 45.66
CA SER A 2 -20.01 3.75 44.20
C SER A 2 -18.57 3.52 43.78
N ASP A 3 -18.28 2.31 43.30
CA ASP A 3 -17.02 2.06 42.61
C ASP A 3 -17.13 2.59 41.18
N ASN A 4 -16.47 3.70 40.98
CA ASN A 4 -16.22 4.34 39.71
C ASN A 4 -15.07 3.57 39.03
N ASP A 5 -15.37 2.52 38.28
CA ASP A 5 -14.45 1.92 37.34
C ASP A 5 -14.19 2.93 36.21
N SER A 6 -13.29 3.86 36.46
CA SER A 6 -12.75 4.73 35.45
C SER A 6 -11.83 3.91 34.56
N VAL A 7 -12.39 3.43 33.43
CA VAL A 7 -11.60 3.00 32.28
C VAL A 7 -10.59 4.13 31.97
N PRO A 8 -9.28 3.86 31.95
CA PRO A 8 -8.29 4.87 31.62
C PRO A 8 -8.63 5.45 30.24
N LYS A 9 -8.94 6.76 30.19
CA LYS A 9 -9.05 7.45 28.92
C LYS A 9 -7.71 7.29 28.21
N PRO A 10 -7.68 6.76 26.97
CA PRO A 10 -6.44 6.75 26.19
C PRO A 10 -5.92 8.18 26.16
N ALA A 11 -4.60 8.33 26.29
CA ALA A 11 -3.93 9.61 26.20
C ALA A 11 -4.28 10.24 24.84
N THR A 12 -5.31 11.08 24.82
CA THR A 12 -5.67 11.92 23.67
C THR A 12 -4.56 12.95 23.53
N GLN A 13 -3.48 12.56 22.87
CA GLN A 13 -2.40 13.43 22.48
C GLN A 13 -3.00 14.48 21.56
N ASN A 14 -3.14 15.72 22.09
CA ASN A 14 -3.29 16.99 21.36
C ASN A 14 -4.10 16.97 20.05
N LEU A 15 -5.28 16.36 20.03
CA LEU A 15 -6.21 16.46 18.91
C LEU A 15 -6.69 17.93 18.81
N ILE A 16 -6.30 18.63 17.76
CA ILE A 16 -6.65 20.03 17.52
C ILE A 16 -7.98 20.12 16.77
N TYR A 17 -8.18 19.24 15.79
CA TYR A 17 -9.41 19.14 14.99
C TYR A 17 -9.88 17.68 14.98
N GLY A 18 -11.07 17.46 15.57
CA GLY A 18 -11.74 16.16 15.57
C GLY A 18 -12.37 15.82 14.23
N LEU A 19 -12.97 14.64 14.18
CA LEU A 19 -13.48 14.00 12.96
C LEU A 19 -14.45 14.88 12.14
N ASN A 20 -15.34 15.61 12.81
CA ASN A 20 -16.39 16.41 12.18
C ASN A 20 -16.11 17.93 12.21
N ASP A 21 -14.96 18.33 12.71
CA ASP A 21 -14.59 19.74 12.80
C ASP A 21 -14.31 20.30 11.41
N LYS A 22 -14.70 21.54 11.20
CA LYS A 22 -14.50 22.27 9.95
C LYS A 22 -13.28 23.17 10.05
N LEU A 23 -12.37 23.03 9.12
CA LEU A 23 -11.22 23.91 8.94
C LEU A 23 -11.55 25.00 7.92
N SER A 24 -10.89 26.16 8.02
CA SER A 24 -10.93 27.14 6.92
C SER A 24 -10.29 26.54 5.67
N PRO A 25 -10.78 26.89 4.44
CA PRO A 25 -10.29 26.31 3.20
C PRO A 25 -8.76 26.28 3.05
N PRO A 26 -7.99 27.37 3.36
CA PRO A 26 -6.54 27.33 3.27
C PRO A 26 -5.90 26.30 4.22
N LYS A 27 -6.41 26.19 5.45
CA LYS A 27 -5.90 25.21 6.43
C LYS A 27 -6.25 23.78 6.00
N ALA A 28 -7.46 23.55 5.49
CA ALA A 28 -7.88 22.25 4.97
C ALA A 28 -7.02 21.81 3.77
N THR A 29 -6.74 22.74 2.85
CA THR A 29 -5.86 22.46 1.69
C THR A 29 -4.44 22.14 2.13
N LEU A 30 -3.86 22.89 3.08
CA LEU A 30 -2.53 22.63 3.58
C LEU A 30 -2.45 21.25 4.26
N ALA A 31 -3.41 20.93 5.12
CA ALA A 31 -3.48 19.63 5.78
C ALA A 31 -3.70 18.49 4.77
N ALA A 32 -4.50 18.71 3.74
CA ALA A 32 -4.72 17.74 2.66
C ALA A 32 -3.44 17.50 1.86
N LEU A 33 -2.70 18.56 1.52
CA LEU A 33 -1.40 18.41 0.87
C LEU A 33 -0.42 17.60 1.71
N GLN A 34 -0.40 17.78 3.03
CA GLN A 34 0.43 16.98 3.93
C GLN A 34 0.04 15.50 3.90
N GLN A 35 -1.27 15.18 3.87
CA GLN A 35 -1.76 13.81 3.73
C GLN A 35 -1.34 13.21 2.38
N VAL A 36 -1.51 13.96 1.29
CA VAL A 36 -1.11 13.51 -0.06
C VAL A 36 0.41 13.29 -0.14
N LEU A 37 1.22 14.23 0.36
CA LEU A 37 2.68 14.13 0.35
C LEU A 37 3.20 12.88 1.07
N ALA A 38 2.57 12.52 2.20
CA ALA A 38 2.97 11.36 2.99
C ALA A 38 2.76 10.01 2.26
N MET A 39 1.73 9.93 1.40
CA MET A 39 1.38 8.70 0.69
C MET A 39 1.78 8.70 -0.80
N PHE A 40 2.14 9.84 -1.35
CA PHE A 40 2.31 10.02 -2.79
C PHE A 40 3.26 9.00 -3.42
N VAL A 41 4.48 8.91 -2.88
CA VAL A 41 5.48 7.96 -3.37
C VAL A 41 5.01 6.52 -3.17
N GLY A 42 4.36 6.21 -2.04
CA GLY A 42 3.78 4.89 -1.78
C GLY A 42 2.75 4.49 -2.83
N THR A 43 1.89 5.42 -3.27
CA THR A 43 0.85 5.15 -4.27
C THR A 43 1.42 4.87 -5.66
N ILE A 44 2.49 5.56 -6.07
CA ILE A 44 3.08 5.41 -7.40
C ILE A 44 4.11 4.28 -7.50
N THR A 45 4.62 3.80 -6.38
CA THR A 45 5.67 2.77 -6.34
C THR A 45 5.19 1.41 -6.88
N PRO A 46 4.05 0.82 -6.44
CA PRO A 46 3.61 -0.47 -6.95
C PRO A 46 3.39 -0.49 -8.48
N PRO A 47 2.67 0.47 -9.09
CA PRO A 47 2.53 0.49 -10.55
C PRO A 47 3.87 0.65 -11.27
N THR A 48 4.80 1.41 -10.70
CA THR A 48 6.14 1.57 -11.29
C THR A 48 6.94 0.26 -11.26
N ILE A 49 6.91 -0.46 -10.13
CA ILE A 49 7.62 -1.75 -9.99
C ILE A 49 7.03 -2.79 -10.94
N VAL A 50 5.70 -2.92 -10.97
CA VAL A 50 5.03 -3.89 -11.86
C VAL A 50 5.30 -3.55 -13.32
N ALA A 51 5.19 -2.28 -13.72
CA ALA A 51 5.47 -1.86 -15.08
C ALA A 51 6.92 -2.11 -15.50
N ASN A 52 7.88 -1.90 -14.61
CA ASN A 52 9.30 -2.18 -14.88
C ASN A 52 9.56 -3.70 -14.93
N ALA A 53 8.98 -4.49 -14.05
CA ALA A 53 9.16 -5.95 -14.04
C ALA A 53 8.56 -6.66 -15.26
N LEU A 54 7.61 -6.00 -15.92
CA LEU A 54 6.97 -6.49 -17.15
C LEU A 54 7.49 -5.81 -18.42
N ASP A 55 8.53 -4.97 -18.30
CA ASP A 55 9.11 -4.17 -19.41
C ASP A 55 8.03 -3.41 -20.23
N LEU A 56 7.04 -2.83 -19.54
CA LEU A 56 5.93 -2.15 -20.21
C LEU A 56 6.40 -0.87 -20.92
N PRO A 57 5.84 -0.56 -22.10
CA PRO A 57 6.09 0.70 -22.79
C PRO A 57 5.81 1.91 -21.91
N PHE A 58 6.56 2.99 -22.12
CA PHE A 58 6.46 4.23 -21.35
C PHE A 58 5.03 4.77 -21.19
N GLU A 59 4.24 4.77 -22.27
CA GLU A 59 2.85 5.24 -22.25
C GLU A 59 1.95 4.40 -21.34
N GLN A 60 2.15 3.07 -21.34
CA GLN A 60 1.39 2.17 -20.46
C GLN A 60 1.78 2.40 -19.00
N LYS A 61 3.07 2.53 -18.70
CA LYS A 61 3.57 2.85 -17.36
C LYS A 61 2.99 4.17 -16.86
N ALA A 62 3.03 5.23 -17.67
CA ALA A 62 2.48 6.54 -17.33
C ALA A 62 0.96 6.47 -17.06
N TYR A 63 0.23 5.71 -17.88
CA TYR A 63 -1.20 5.50 -17.71
C TYR A 63 -1.53 4.75 -16.41
N LEU A 64 -0.81 3.67 -16.11
CA LEU A 64 -1.01 2.90 -14.87
C LEU A 64 -0.77 3.76 -13.62
N ILE A 65 0.27 4.61 -13.63
CA ILE A 65 0.57 5.54 -12.55
C ILE A 65 -0.56 6.57 -12.39
N SER A 66 -1.03 7.16 -13.50
CA SER A 66 -2.14 8.12 -13.48
C SER A 66 -3.42 7.50 -12.92
N MET A 67 -3.78 6.28 -13.37
CA MET A 67 -4.97 5.58 -12.88
C MET A 67 -4.84 5.18 -11.42
N SER A 68 -3.64 4.88 -10.94
CA SER A 68 -3.40 4.60 -9.52
C SER A 68 -3.64 5.83 -8.64
N LEU A 69 -3.21 7.00 -9.06
CA LEU A 69 -3.51 8.27 -8.36
C LEU A 69 -5.02 8.58 -8.39
N LEU A 70 -5.67 8.41 -9.53
CA LEU A 70 -7.11 8.61 -9.68
C LEU A 70 -7.91 7.70 -8.75
N CYS A 71 -7.63 6.39 -8.78
CA CYS A 71 -8.32 5.39 -7.96
C CYS A 71 -8.04 5.58 -6.46
N SER A 72 -6.83 6.02 -6.10
CA SER A 72 -6.48 6.42 -4.74
C SER A 72 -7.35 7.58 -4.25
N GLY A 73 -7.55 8.60 -5.10
CA GLY A 73 -8.43 9.72 -4.79
C GLY A 73 -9.91 9.31 -4.66
N LEU A 74 -10.41 8.46 -5.58
CA LEU A 74 -11.78 7.95 -5.53
C LEU A 74 -12.00 7.09 -4.26
N GLY A 75 -11.07 6.20 -3.93
CA GLY A 75 -11.14 5.38 -2.72
C GLY A 75 -11.12 6.23 -1.44
N THR A 76 -10.24 7.22 -1.37
CA THR A 76 -10.19 8.17 -0.25
C THR A 76 -11.51 8.94 -0.12
N LEU A 77 -12.10 9.40 -1.23
CA LEU A 77 -13.40 10.08 -1.24
C LEU A 77 -14.49 9.20 -0.64
N VAL A 78 -14.58 7.95 -1.07
CA VAL A 78 -15.57 6.97 -0.57
C VAL A 78 -15.35 6.67 0.92
N GLN A 79 -14.09 6.52 1.34
CA GLN A 79 -13.75 6.25 2.74
C GLN A 79 -14.21 7.37 3.68
N VAL A 80 -13.93 8.62 3.34
CA VAL A 80 -14.28 9.77 4.20
C VAL A 80 -15.76 10.14 4.13
N ALA A 81 -16.42 9.92 2.98
CA ALA A 81 -17.82 10.26 2.78
C ALA A 81 -18.76 9.38 3.61
N ALA A 82 -18.44 8.12 3.78
CA ALA A 82 -19.24 7.13 4.53
C ALA A 82 -20.72 7.12 4.07
N TRP A 83 -20.96 6.84 2.80
CA TRP A 83 -22.30 6.79 2.22
C TRP A 83 -23.07 5.55 2.70
N GLY A 84 -23.94 5.72 3.67
CA GLY A 84 -24.77 4.65 4.24
C GLY A 84 -23.94 3.59 4.97
N ARG A 85 -23.63 2.48 4.29
CA ARG A 85 -22.82 1.38 4.82
C ARG A 85 -21.43 1.29 4.18
N ILE A 86 -21.10 2.19 3.28
CA ILE A 86 -19.87 2.19 2.49
C ILE A 86 -18.96 3.31 3.03
N GLY A 87 -17.72 3.00 3.35
CA GLY A 87 -16.76 3.92 3.93
C GLY A 87 -16.69 3.89 5.45
N SER A 88 -15.50 4.15 5.96
CA SER A 88 -15.22 4.19 7.41
C SER A 88 -15.72 5.46 8.08
N GLY A 89 -15.81 6.56 7.31
CA GLY A 89 -16.10 7.90 7.81
C GLY A 89 -14.94 8.49 8.63
N LEU A 90 -13.75 7.95 8.51
CA LEU A 90 -12.51 8.43 9.12
C LEU A 90 -11.67 9.19 8.10
N LEU A 91 -10.69 9.98 8.56
CA LEU A 91 -9.64 10.51 7.69
C LEU A 91 -8.66 9.38 7.36
N SER A 92 -9.12 8.42 6.58
CA SER A 92 -8.31 7.29 6.13
C SER A 92 -8.01 7.46 4.65
N MET A 93 -6.74 7.55 4.33
CA MET A 93 -6.27 7.65 2.95
C MET A 93 -6.12 6.25 2.35
N THR A 94 -6.44 6.13 1.07
CA THR A 94 -6.41 4.87 0.33
C THR A 94 -5.43 4.98 -0.83
N GLY A 95 -4.65 3.94 -1.09
CA GLY A 95 -3.71 3.92 -2.21
C GLY A 95 -3.37 2.50 -2.65
N THR A 96 -2.52 2.39 -3.67
CA THR A 96 -2.16 1.12 -4.29
C THR A 96 -1.47 0.19 -3.31
N SER A 97 -1.98 -1.02 -3.16
CA SER A 97 -1.46 -2.01 -2.21
C SER A 97 -0.15 -2.64 -2.67
N PHE A 98 0.83 -2.67 -1.77
CA PHE A 98 2.10 -3.38 -1.98
C PHE A 98 1.96 -4.91 -1.94
N ALA A 99 0.94 -5.43 -1.26
CA ALA A 99 0.69 -6.86 -1.12
C ALA A 99 0.48 -7.55 -2.48
N PHE A 100 -0.06 -6.83 -3.45
CA PHE A 100 -0.36 -7.38 -4.78
C PHE A 100 0.81 -7.35 -5.77
N ILE A 101 1.96 -6.74 -5.46
CA ILE A 101 3.07 -6.59 -6.43
C ILE A 101 3.48 -7.95 -7.00
N THR A 102 3.77 -8.94 -6.15
CA THR A 102 4.21 -10.26 -6.60
C THR A 102 3.16 -11.00 -7.43
N PRO A 103 1.90 -11.17 -6.98
CA PRO A 103 0.89 -11.84 -7.80
C PRO A 103 0.55 -11.09 -9.09
N LEU A 104 0.65 -9.75 -9.10
CA LEU A 104 0.47 -8.96 -10.32
C LEU A 104 1.59 -9.20 -11.32
N ILE A 105 2.86 -9.25 -10.87
CA ILE A 105 3.99 -9.55 -11.76
C ILE A 105 3.84 -10.95 -12.34
N LEU A 106 3.54 -11.96 -11.54
CA LEU A 106 3.34 -13.34 -12.00
C LEU A 106 2.19 -13.44 -13.01
N ALA A 107 1.04 -12.83 -12.70
CA ALA A 107 -0.10 -12.81 -13.63
C ALA A 107 0.24 -12.03 -14.92
N GLY A 108 0.98 -10.93 -14.80
CA GLY A 108 1.43 -10.14 -15.94
C GLY A 108 2.38 -10.89 -16.85
N GLN A 109 3.29 -11.69 -16.30
CA GLN A 109 4.20 -12.57 -17.07
C GLN A 109 3.46 -13.70 -17.75
N ALA A 110 2.43 -14.26 -17.12
CA ALA A 110 1.66 -15.39 -17.64
C ALA A 110 0.65 -14.98 -18.72
N GLY A 111 -0.06 -13.86 -18.56
CA GLY A 111 -1.17 -13.47 -19.45
C GLY A 111 -1.30 -11.96 -19.69
N GLY A 112 -0.26 -11.19 -19.39
CA GLY A 112 -0.21 -9.74 -19.61
C GLY A 112 -1.19 -8.93 -18.75
N LEU A 113 -1.40 -7.70 -19.13
CA LEU A 113 -2.31 -6.76 -18.44
C LEU A 113 -3.76 -7.27 -18.35
N PRO A 114 -4.32 -7.96 -19.38
CA PRO A 114 -5.66 -8.52 -19.26
C PRO A 114 -5.84 -9.47 -18.10
N LEU A 115 -4.87 -10.38 -17.88
CA LEU A 115 -4.93 -11.33 -16.78
C LEU A 115 -4.79 -10.64 -15.41
N MET A 116 -3.88 -9.67 -15.31
CA MET A 116 -3.73 -8.88 -14.08
C MET A 116 -5.06 -8.22 -13.65
N PHE A 117 -5.68 -7.45 -14.57
CA PHE A 117 -6.91 -6.73 -14.24
C PHE A 117 -8.13 -7.64 -14.11
N GLY A 118 -8.17 -8.73 -14.88
CA GLY A 118 -9.19 -9.76 -14.74
C GLY A 118 -9.19 -10.40 -13.36
N MET A 119 -8.02 -10.82 -12.89
CA MET A 119 -7.87 -11.42 -11.55
C MET A 119 -8.16 -10.41 -10.43
N CYS A 120 -7.70 -9.15 -10.57
CA CYS A 120 -8.05 -8.10 -9.63
C CYS A 120 -9.56 -7.90 -9.51
N LEU A 121 -10.28 -7.81 -10.65
CA LEU A 121 -11.73 -7.60 -10.67
C LEU A 121 -12.49 -8.80 -10.12
N LEU A 122 -12.08 -10.01 -10.51
CA LEU A 122 -12.74 -11.25 -10.09
C LEU A 122 -12.67 -11.45 -8.57
N LEU A 123 -11.53 -11.12 -7.97
CA LEU A 123 -11.27 -11.41 -6.56
C LEU A 123 -11.53 -10.22 -5.61
N ALA A 124 -11.63 -8.98 -6.10
CA ALA A 124 -11.97 -7.83 -5.27
C ALA A 124 -13.29 -8.00 -4.47
N PRO A 125 -14.35 -8.69 -4.97
CA PRO A 125 -15.52 -9.02 -4.18
C PRO A 125 -15.25 -9.81 -2.90
N VAL A 126 -14.10 -10.45 -2.75
CA VAL A 126 -13.69 -11.16 -1.53
C VAL A 126 -13.74 -10.20 -0.33
N GLU A 127 -13.20 -8.98 -0.43
CA GLU A 127 -13.25 -7.99 0.66
C GLU A 127 -14.69 -7.55 0.97
N VAL A 128 -15.50 -7.36 -0.07
CA VAL A 128 -16.92 -7.01 0.09
C VAL A 128 -17.68 -8.10 0.83
N ILE A 129 -17.44 -9.38 0.46
CA ILE A 129 -18.06 -10.55 1.08
C ILE A 129 -17.56 -10.74 2.52
N LEU A 130 -16.28 -10.49 2.77
CA LEU A 130 -15.68 -10.64 4.10
C LEU A 130 -16.14 -9.57 5.09
N ALA A 131 -16.46 -8.36 4.63
CA ALA A 131 -16.79 -7.21 5.47
C ALA A 131 -17.84 -7.51 6.57
N PRO A 132 -18.97 -8.18 6.33
CA PRO A 132 -19.93 -8.52 7.41
C PRO A 132 -19.39 -9.54 8.41
N PHE A 133 -18.42 -10.37 8.03
CA PHE A 133 -17.89 -11.47 8.86
C PHE A 133 -16.63 -11.11 9.66
N LEU A 134 -16.13 -9.88 9.55
CA LEU A 134 -14.89 -9.44 10.19
C LEU A 134 -14.76 -9.77 11.68
N PRO A 135 -15.79 -9.63 12.53
CA PRO A 135 -15.69 -10.00 13.95
C PRO A 135 -15.39 -11.48 14.20
N LYS A 136 -15.78 -12.36 13.24
CA LYS A 136 -15.49 -13.80 13.31
C LYS A 136 -14.10 -14.09 12.77
N LEU A 137 -13.72 -13.41 11.71
CA LEU A 137 -12.42 -13.58 11.04
C LEU A 137 -11.24 -13.20 11.92
N GLN A 138 -11.36 -12.20 12.79
CA GLN A 138 -10.30 -11.83 13.75
C GLN A 138 -9.85 -12.99 14.66
N LYS A 139 -10.68 -14.01 14.88
CA LYS A 139 -10.31 -15.20 15.67
C LYS A 139 -9.34 -16.12 14.93
N ILE A 140 -9.40 -16.11 13.60
CA ILE A 140 -8.58 -16.94 12.71
C ILE A 140 -7.36 -16.14 12.24
N PHE A 141 -7.60 -14.92 11.79
CA PHE A 141 -6.58 -13.98 11.36
C PHE A 141 -6.13 -13.12 12.55
N THR A 142 -5.19 -13.67 13.29
CA THR A 142 -4.61 -12.99 14.45
C THR A 142 -3.62 -11.90 14.00
N PRO A 143 -3.33 -10.90 14.84
CA PRO A 143 -2.27 -9.92 14.55
C PRO A 143 -0.92 -10.59 14.24
N LEU A 144 -0.64 -11.77 14.78
CA LEU A 144 0.56 -12.54 14.49
C LEU A 144 0.63 -12.90 13.00
N VAL A 145 -0.45 -13.47 12.44
CA VAL A 145 -0.52 -13.85 11.01
C VAL A 145 -0.39 -12.61 10.11
N ALA A 146 -1.12 -11.54 10.42
CA ALA A 146 -1.04 -10.29 9.68
C ALA A 146 0.37 -9.69 9.71
N GLY A 147 1.00 -9.68 10.90
CA GLY A 147 2.35 -9.16 11.08
C GLY A 147 3.40 -9.96 10.30
N VAL A 148 3.28 -11.29 10.23
CA VAL A 148 4.15 -12.16 9.39
C VAL A 148 4.04 -11.77 7.93
N VAL A 149 2.82 -11.60 7.40
CA VAL A 149 2.63 -11.25 5.99
C VAL A 149 3.17 -9.87 5.67
N VAL A 150 2.88 -8.86 6.50
CA VAL A 150 3.39 -7.49 6.32
C VAL A 150 4.93 -7.48 6.41
N LEU A 151 5.51 -8.24 7.33
CA LEU A 151 6.96 -8.39 7.43
C LEU A 151 7.56 -9.02 6.17
N LEU A 152 6.95 -10.10 5.66
CA LEU A 152 7.39 -10.74 4.41
C LEU A 152 7.26 -9.82 3.20
N ILE A 153 6.20 -9.03 3.09
CA ILE A 153 6.05 -8.02 2.02
C ILE A 153 7.25 -7.06 2.05
N GLY A 154 7.55 -6.50 3.22
CA GLY A 154 8.68 -5.58 3.36
C GLY A 154 10.02 -6.24 3.00
N LEU A 155 10.32 -7.43 3.53
CA LEU A 155 11.59 -8.11 3.33
C LEU A 155 11.78 -8.61 1.90
N LEU A 156 10.77 -9.21 1.29
CA LEU A 156 10.89 -9.84 -0.04
C LEU A 156 10.86 -8.83 -1.19
N LEU A 157 10.41 -7.59 -0.94
CA LEU A 157 10.48 -6.53 -1.93
C LEU A 157 11.79 -5.71 -1.87
N ILE A 158 12.62 -5.85 -0.82
CA ILE A 158 13.94 -5.21 -0.74
C ILE A 158 14.87 -5.62 -1.92
N PRO A 159 15.01 -6.91 -2.28
CA PRO A 159 15.85 -7.30 -3.41
C PRO A 159 15.47 -6.66 -4.74
N THR A 160 14.17 -6.43 -5.00
CA THR A 160 13.72 -5.75 -6.22
C THR A 160 14.23 -4.31 -6.29
N THR A 161 14.36 -3.63 -5.14
CA THR A 161 14.92 -2.27 -5.09
C THR A 161 16.43 -2.28 -5.34
N LEU A 162 17.15 -3.25 -4.80
CA LEU A 162 18.58 -3.37 -5.02
C LEU A 162 18.89 -3.66 -6.50
N GLY A 163 18.10 -4.51 -7.16
CA GLY A 163 18.17 -4.71 -8.60
C GLY A 163 17.98 -3.40 -9.38
N GLY A 164 16.99 -2.59 -9.01
CA GLY A 164 16.75 -1.28 -9.61
C GLY A 164 17.87 -0.25 -9.36
N MET A 165 18.60 -0.36 -8.23
CA MET A 165 19.79 0.48 -7.98
C MET A 165 20.93 0.19 -8.96
N ALA A 166 21.10 -1.05 -9.36
CA ALA A 166 22.12 -1.47 -10.30
C ALA A 166 21.71 -1.29 -11.77
N SER A 167 20.39 -1.16 -12.04
CA SER A 167 19.87 -1.04 -13.40
C SER A 167 20.29 0.28 -14.04
N PRO A 168 20.89 0.24 -15.25
CA PRO A 168 21.31 1.46 -15.93
C PRO A 168 20.10 2.31 -16.32
N ALA A 169 20.15 3.60 -16.00
CA ALA A 169 19.19 4.56 -16.53
C ALA A 169 19.39 4.80 -18.04
N ASN A 170 20.62 4.61 -18.51
CA ASN A 170 21.04 4.55 -19.91
C ASN A 170 22.15 3.51 -20.04
N GLU A 171 22.21 2.77 -21.18
CA GLU A 171 23.21 1.72 -21.46
C GLU A 171 24.68 2.18 -21.36
N SER A 172 24.93 3.50 -21.45
CA SER A 172 26.26 4.11 -21.39
C SER A 172 26.77 4.41 -19.98
N MET A 173 25.96 4.18 -18.91
CA MET A 173 26.35 4.58 -17.55
C MET A 173 26.93 3.45 -16.71
N HIS A 174 27.97 3.83 -15.96
CA HIS A 174 28.65 2.91 -15.05
C HIS A 174 27.73 2.55 -13.86
N PRO A 175 27.59 1.27 -13.46
CA PRO A 175 26.73 0.83 -12.34
C PRO A 175 27.00 1.57 -11.02
N ILE A 176 28.24 1.99 -10.78
CA ILE A 176 28.65 2.77 -9.60
C ILE A 176 27.92 4.13 -9.54
N THR A 177 27.70 4.78 -10.68
CA THR A 177 26.97 6.05 -10.73
C THR A 177 25.52 5.89 -10.30
N ASN A 178 24.85 4.82 -10.77
CA ASN A 178 23.47 4.51 -10.39
C ASN A 178 23.36 4.21 -8.89
N LEU A 179 24.30 3.44 -8.36
CA LEU A 179 24.35 3.15 -6.91
C LEU A 179 24.59 4.42 -6.09
N ALA A 180 25.47 5.31 -6.56
CA ALA A 180 25.72 6.60 -5.90
C ALA A 180 24.47 7.50 -5.89
N ILE A 181 23.72 7.55 -7.01
CA ILE A 181 22.46 8.31 -7.10
C ILE A 181 21.44 7.74 -6.09
N ALA A 182 21.23 6.43 -6.09
CA ALA A 182 20.32 5.78 -5.17
C ALA A 182 20.71 6.02 -3.71
N GLY A 183 22.02 5.92 -3.40
CA GLY A 183 22.56 6.23 -2.07
C GLY A 183 22.35 7.69 -1.65
N CYS A 184 22.57 8.63 -2.56
CA CYS A 184 22.29 10.05 -2.29
C CYS A 184 20.81 10.31 -2.03
N VAL A 185 19.90 9.72 -2.82
CA VAL A 185 18.45 9.86 -2.61
C VAL A 185 18.04 9.26 -1.26
N LEU A 186 18.58 8.08 -0.91
CA LEU A 186 18.34 7.46 0.40
C LEU A 186 18.84 8.35 1.54
N LEU A 187 20.03 8.96 1.42
CA LEU A 187 20.57 9.87 2.42
C LEU A 187 19.71 11.14 2.55
N ILE A 188 19.21 11.70 1.44
CA ILE A 188 18.32 12.86 1.47
C ILE A 188 17.02 12.53 2.20
N VAL A 189 16.38 11.40 1.89
CA VAL A 189 15.13 11.03 2.55
C VAL A 189 15.35 10.73 4.03
N LEU A 190 16.46 10.11 4.42
CA LEU A 190 16.80 9.83 5.81
C LEU A 190 17.05 11.14 6.59
N THR A 191 17.84 12.06 6.03
CA THR A 191 18.12 13.34 6.67
C THR A 191 16.86 14.17 6.85
N LEU A 192 16.02 14.30 5.82
CA LEU A 192 14.76 15.02 5.91
C LEU A 192 13.77 14.37 6.89
N SER A 193 13.72 13.04 6.94
CA SER A 193 12.87 12.28 7.86
C SER A 193 13.33 12.39 9.31
N SER A 194 14.63 12.63 9.56
CA SER A 194 15.19 12.80 10.91
C SER A 194 15.06 14.22 11.45
N LEU A 195 14.74 15.19 10.61
CA LEU A 195 14.57 16.58 11.05
C LEU A 195 13.37 16.71 12.00
N HIS A 196 13.49 17.61 12.98
CA HIS A 196 12.42 17.91 13.94
C HIS A 196 11.27 18.74 13.32
N MET A 197 11.41 19.18 12.07
CA MET A 197 10.40 19.95 11.34
C MET A 197 9.32 19.02 10.75
N PRO A 198 8.05 19.10 11.21
CA PRO A 198 6.98 18.21 10.73
C PRO A 198 6.79 18.23 9.20
N TRP A 199 6.83 19.41 8.58
CA TRP A 199 6.67 19.56 7.14
C TRP A 199 7.79 18.87 6.34
N ALA A 200 9.05 18.95 6.81
CA ALA A 200 10.17 18.30 6.15
C ALA A 200 10.07 16.78 6.21
N ARG A 201 9.66 16.24 7.36
CA ARG A 201 9.44 14.80 7.55
C ARG A 201 8.32 14.28 6.66
N MET A 202 7.18 14.97 6.57
CA MET A 202 6.04 14.55 5.76
C MET A 202 6.32 14.62 4.26
N SER A 203 7.11 15.60 3.80
CA SER A 203 7.47 15.77 2.39
C SER A 203 8.80 15.11 2.01
N ALA A 204 9.49 14.43 2.94
CA ALA A 204 10.83 13.88 2.75
C ALA A 204 10.95 13.01 1.49
N ALA A 205 10.03 12.08 1.29
CA ALA A 205 10.04 11.18 0.13
C ALA A 205 9.84 11.96 -1.19
N LEU A 206 8.92 12.92 -1.24
CA LEU A 206 8.70 13.72 -2.45
C LEU A 206 9.89 14.66 -2.72
N LEU A 207 10.44 15.31 -1.70
CA LEU A 207 11.61 16.18 -1.87
C LEU A 207 12.83 15.41 -2.33
N ALA A 208 13.05 14.20 -1.80
CA ALA A 208 14.14 13.33 -2.24
C ALA A 208 13.93 12.85 -3.69
N LEU A 209 12.70 12.52 -4.07
CA LEU A 209 12.34 12.19 -5.46
C LEU A 209 12.63 13.36 -6.40
N LEU A 210 12.18 14.56 -6.05
CA LEU A 210 12.43 15.77 -6.85
C LEU A 210 13.91 16.08 -6.96
N ALA A 211 14.66 16.02 -5.86
CA ALA A 211 16.10 16.27 -5.87
C ALA A 211 16.85 15.26 -6.75
N GLY A 212 16.53 13.96 -6.59
CA GLY A 212 17.12 12.90 -7.42
C GLY A 212 16.76 13.05 -8.90
N TYR A 213 15.50 13.37 -9.21
CA TYR A 213 15.05 13.63 -10.58
C TYR A 213 15.77 14.81 -11.22
N LEU A 214 15.84 15.95 -10.52
CA LEU A 214 16.52 17.15 -11.01
C LEU A 214 18.03 16.90 -11.22
N PHE A 215 18.65 16.12 -10.35
CA PHE A 215 20.04 15.72 -10.50
C PHE A 215 20.23 14.84 -11.76
N CYS A 216 19.40 13.82 -11.95
CA CYS A 216 19.43 12.97 -13.15
C CYS A 216 19.13 13.75 -14.43
N MET A 217 18.22 14.73 -14.37
CA MET A 217 17.91 15.60 -15.51
C MET A 217 19.12 16.44 -15.92
N LYS A 218 19.89 16.99 -14.97
CA LYS A 218 21.13 17.71 -15.26
C LYS A 218 22.22 16.83 -15.87
N MET A 219 22.23 15.54 -15.50
CA MET A 219 23.16 14.56 -16.07
C MET A 219 22.71 13.98 -17.42
N GLY A 220 21.57 14.43 -17.98
CA GLY A 220 21.03 13.90 -19.24
C GLY A 220 20.49 12.48 -19.15
N MET A 221 20.17 11.99 -17.93
CA MET A 221 19.68 10.63 -17.68
C MET A 221 18.16 10.49 -17.85
N VAL A 222 17.45 11.59 -18.00
CA VAL A 222 16.00 11.61 -18.13
C VAL A 222 15.64 11.75 -19.60
N THR A 223 14.99 10.73 -20.15
CA THR A 223 14.32 10.85 -21.46
C THR A 223 13.11 11.75 -21.30
N ARG A 224 13.12 12.92 -21.94
CA ARG A 224 11.94 13.79 -21.93
C ARG A 224 10.82 13.09 -22.69
N PRO A 225 9.66 12.86 -22.08
CA PRO A 225 8.51 12.35 -22.81
C PRO A 225 8.08 13.41 -23.83
N ASP A 226 7.82 12.97 -25.05
CA ASP A 226 7.15 13.82 -26.04
C ASP A 226 5.76 14.15 -25.51
N THR A 227 5.59 15.36 -25.01
CA THR A 227 4.34 15.84 -24.41
C THR A 227 3.35 16.26 -25.49
N THR A 228 2.96 15.36 -26.35
CA THR A 228 1.83 15.57 -27.30
C THR A 228 0.48 15.23 -26.66
N SER A 229 0.43 14.98 -25.36
CA SER A 229 -0.78 14.54 -24.66
C SER A 229 -1.74 15.70 -24.35
N SER A 230 -3.02 15.42 -24.50
CA SER A 230 -4.13 16.27 -24.07
C SER A 230 -3.97 16.72 -22.60
N TRP A 231 -4.46 17.91 -22.28
CA TRP A 231 -4.41 18.48 -20.91
C TRP A 231 -5.15 17.61 -19.88
N LEU A 232 -6.08 16.78 -20.33
CA LEU A 232 -6.88 15.90 -19.47
C LEU A 232 -6.93 14.50 -20.08
N ALA A 233 -6.59 13.48 -19.29
CA ALA A 233 -6.77 12.08 -19.66
C ALA A 233 -8.14 11.60 -19.17
N ILE A 234 -8.99 11.21 -20.11
CA ILE A 234 -10.22 10.52 -19.78
C ILE A 234 -9.88 9.06 -19.48
N PRO A 235 -10.25 8.54 -18.30
CA PRO A 235 -10.06 7.13 -18.01
C PRO A 235 -10.82 6.25 -19.01
N HIS A 236 -10.15 5.25 -19.57
CA HIS A 236 -10.79 4.28 -20.46
C HIS A 236 -11.05 2.98 -19.67
N PRO A 237 -12.31 2.71 -19.26
CA PRO A 237 -12.66 1.45 -18.63
C PRO A 237 -12.27 0.25 -19.50
N PHE A 238 -11.70 -0.79 -18.87
CA PHE A 238 -11.30 -2.02 -19.56
C PHE A 238 -10.34 -1.84 -20.73
N LYS A 239 -9.50 -0.80 -20.73
CA LYS A 239 -8.59 -0.45 -21.84
C LYS A 239 -7.74 -1.63 -22.32
N TYR A 240 -7.28 -2.47 -21.39
CA TYR A 240 -6.43 -3.61 -21.69
C TYR A 240 -7.19 -4.94 -21.76
N GLY A 241 -8.52 -4.92 -21.60
CA GLY A 241 -9.33 -6.13 -21.56
C GLY A 241 -9.23 -6.86 -20.20
N LEU A 242 -9.88 -8.01 -20.11
CA LEU A 242 -9.91 -8.88 -18.95
C LEU A 242 -9.65 -10.32 -19.38
N ALA A 243 -8.79 -11.02 -18.65
CA ALA A 243 -8.61 -12.47 -18.78
C ALA A 243 -8.60 -13.09 -17.37
N PHE A 244 -8.88 -14.37 -17.30
CA PHE A 244 -9.01 -15.10 -16.05
C PHE A 244 -8.28 -16.43 -16.17
N ASP A 245 -7.56 -16.80 -15.11
CA ASP A 245 -6.89 -18.08 -15.03
C ASP A 245 -6.96 -18.63 -13.60
N TRP A 246 -7.38 -19.88 -13.46
CA TRP A 246 -7.65 -20.52 -12.18
C TRP A 246 -6.47 -20.61 -11.21
N PRO A 247 -5.24 -20.88 -11.66
CA PRO A 247 -4.05 -20.91 -10.82
C PRO A 247 -3.84 -19.63 -10.00
N PHE A 248 -4.26 -18.47 -10.50
CA PHE A 248 -4.10 -17.20 -9.83
C PHE A 248 -5.21 -16.85 -8.82
N VAL A 249 -6.29 -17.62 -8.76
CA VAL A 249 -7.43 -17.37 -7.85
C VAL A 249 -6.98 -17.37 -6.40
N LEU A 250 -6.24 -18.37 -5.97
CA LEU A 250 -5.84 -18.52 -4.57
C LEU A 250 -4.83 -17.43 -4.14
N PRO A 251 -3.76 -17.10 -4.89
CA PRO A 251 -2.86 -15.99 -4.55
C PRO A 251 -3.58 -14.65 -4.41
N PHE A 252 -4.44 -14.29 -5.36
CA PHE A 252 -5.16 -13.02 -5.29
C PHE A 252 -6.19 -12.99 -4.16
N ALA A 253 -6.98 -14.06 -3.98
CA ALA A 253 -7.94 -14.16 -2.88
C ALA A 253 -7.25 -14.05 -1.52
N PHE A 254 -6.08 -14.68 -1.37
CA PHE A 254 -5.30 -14.58 -0.14
C PHE A 254 -4.79 -13.16 0.09
N MET A 255 -4.33 -12.43 -0.95
CA MET A 255 -3.91 -11.05 -0.79
C MET A 255 -5.08 -10.12 -0.39
N TYR A 256 -6.27 -10.28 -0.98
CA TYR A 256 -7.47 -9.54 -0.55
C TYR A 256 -7.85 -9.82 0.92
N LEU A 257 -7.61 -11.02 1.39
CA LEU A 257 -7.83 -11.35 2.77
C LEU A 257 -6.76 -10.70 3.67
N VAL A 258 -5.51 -10.63 3.23
CA VAL A 258 -4.43 -9.94 3.95
C VAL A 258 -4.70 -8.44 4.04
N THR A 259 -5.06 -7.80 2.92
CA THR A 259 -5.39 -6.36 2.91
C THR A 259 -6.62 -6.04 3.75
N THR A 260 -7.61 -6.94 3.81
CA THR A 260 -8.73 -6.83 4.76
C THR A 260 -8.24 -6.69 6.21
N ILE A 261 -7.24 -7.48 6.61
CA ILE A 261 -6.72 -7.45 8.00
C ILE A 261 -5.88 -6.20 8.23
N GLU A 262 -5.06 -5.81 7.25
CA GLU A 262 -4.30 -4.56 7.27
C GLU A 262 -5.23 -3.37 7.47
N SER A 263 -6.30 -3.28 6.68
CA SER A 263 -7.32 -2.22 6.78
C SER A 263 -8.01 -2.17 8.14
N ILE A 264 -8.30 -3.33 8.77
CA ILE A 264 -8.84 -3.36 10.14
C ILE A 264 -7.87 -2.68 11.11
N GLY A 265 -6.58 -3.00 11.00
CA GLY A 265 -5.53 -2.40 11.84
C GLY A 265 -5.44 -0.89 11.67
N ASP A 266 -5.45 -0.43 10.43
CA ASP A 266 -5.32 0.99 10.08
C ASP A 266 -6.55 1.80 10.49
N PHE A 267 -7.77 1.29 10.25
CA PHE A 267 -8.99 1.95 10.72
C PHE A 267 -9.06 1.99 12.25
N THR A 268 -8.56 0.95 12.94
CA THR A 268 -8.49 0.95 14.40
C THR A 268 -7.56 2.04 14.90
N ALA A 269 -6.35 2.14 14.33
CA ALA A 269 -5.38 3.18 14.66
C ALA A 269 -5.92 4.58 14.32
N CYS A 270 -6.56 4.74 13.17
CA CYS A 270 -7.19 5.99 12.78
C CYS A 270 -8.33 6.40 13.73
N SER A 271 -9.17 5.44 14.17
CA SER A 271 -10.22 5.68 15.16
C SER A 271 -9.62 6.17 16.49
N GLU A 272 -8.60 5.48 16.99
CA GLU A 272 -7.91 5.83 18.22
C GLU A 272 -7.32 7.26 18.15
N LEU A 273 -6.59 7.57 17.08
CA LEU A 273 -5.98 8.89 16.86
C LEU A 273 -7.03 10.00 16.68
N SER A 274 -8.21 9.66 16.18
CA SER A 274 -9.33 10.59 15.98
C SER A 274 -10.19 10.79 17.25
N GLY A 275 -9.85 10.12 18.37
CA GLY A 275 -10.65 10.15 19.60
C GLY A 275 -12.00 9.39 19.46
N GLU A 276 -12.08 8.48 18.49
CA GLU A 276 -13.30 7.73 18.20
C GLU A 276 -13.25 6.31 18.83
N PRO A 277 -14.40 5.65 19.04
CA PRO A 277 -14.44 4.34 19.66
C PRO A 277 -13.61 3.28 18.91
N THR A 278 -12.85 2.48 19.65
CA THR A 278 -12.07 1.34 19.15
C THR A 278 -12.72 -0.01 19.48
N SER A 279 -13.96 -0.01 19.98
CA SER A 279 -14.75 -1.18 20.28
C SER A 279 -16.25 -0.87 20.21
N GLY A 280 -17.10 -1.90 20.24
CA GLY A 280 -18.53 -1.74 20.25
C GLY A 280 -19.18 -1.55 18.87
N PRO A 281 -20.51 -1.28 18.81
CA PRO A 281 -21.27 -1.28 17.55
C PRO A 281 -20.82 -0.21 16.54
N ILE A 282 -20.48 0.99 17.01
CA ILE A 282 -20.04 2.11 16.16
C ILE A 282 -18.70 1.78 15.49
N TYR A 283 -17.76 1.25 16.26
CA TYR A 283 -16.48 0.77 15.76
C TYR A 283 -16.67 -0.27 14.65
N TRP A 284 -17.42 -1.34 14.93
CA TRP A 284 -17.65 -2.39 13.92
C TRP A 284 -18.40 -1.90 12.69
N LYS A 285 -19.30 -0.93 12.83
CA LYS A 285 -19.96 -0.30 11.67
C LYS A 285 -18.92 0.38 10.78
N ARG A 286 -17.96 1.12 11.36
CA ARG A 286 -16.90 1.82 10.62
C ARG A 286 -15.95 0.84 9.95
N ILE A 287 -15.47 -0.17 10.68
CA ILE A 287 -14.55 -1.18 10.13
C ILE A 287 -15.17 -1.91 8.95
N ARG A 288 -16.41 -2.39 9.11
CA ARG A 288 -17.14 -3.06 8.03
C ARG A 288 -17.35 -2.15 6.82
N GLY A 289 -17.76 -0.92 7.06
CA GLY A 289 -17.96 0.07 5.99
C GLY A 289 -16.65 0.41 5.27
N GLY A 290 -15.56 0.51 6.01
CA GLY A 290 -14.23 0.78 5.46
C GLY A 290 -13.73 -0.36 4.57
N VAL A 291 -13.74 -1.60 5.06
CA VAL A 291 -13.33 -2.78 4.28
C VAL A 291 -14.24 -3.01 3.06
N PHE A 292 -15.54 -2.78 3.21
CA PHE A 292 -16.47 -2.84 2.09
C PHE A 292 -16.10 -1.81 1.00
N ALA A 293 -15.73 -0.60 1.41
CA ALA A 293 -15.29 0.45 0.50
C ALA A 293 -13.95 0.11 -0.18
N ASP A 294 -13.00 -0.53 0.52
CA ASP A 294 -11.73 -0.97 -0.06
C ASP A 294 -11.98 -1.99 -1.18
N GLY A 295 -12.84 -2.98 -0.95
CA GLY A 295 -13.22 -3.95 -1.98
C GLY A 295 -13.91 -3.32 -3.19
N LEU A 296 -14.87 -2.39 -2.97
CA LEU A 296 -15.50 -1.65 -4.06
C LEU A 296 -14.49 -0.79 -4.83
N ASN A 297 -13.59 -0.11 -4.12
CA ASN A 297 -12.56 0.71 -4.78
C ASN A 297 -11.58 -0.14 -5.57
N SER A 298 -11.23 -1.34 -5.09
CA SER A 298 -10.40 -2.30 -5.82
C SER A 298 -11.10 -2.81 -7.09
N MET A 299 -12.43 -3.00 -7.07
CA MET A 299 -13.20 -3.29 -8.28
C MET A 299 -13.15 -2.12 -9.27
N VAL A 300 -13.37 -0.89 -8.81
CA VAL A 300 -13.27 0.33 -9.64
C VAL A 300 -11.85 0.48 -10.19
N ALA A 301 -10.84 0.22 -9.38
CA ALA A 301 -9.44 0.26 -9.79
C ALA A 301 -9.17 -0.72 -10.93
N ALA A 302 -9.62 -1.97 -10.83
CA ALA A 302 -9.46 -2.96 -11.90
C ALA A 302 -10.17 -2.54 -13.20
N VAL A 303 -11.38 -1.98 -13.11
CA VAL A 303 -12.12 -1.44 -14.26
C VAL A 303 -11.38 -0.29 -14.93
N LEU A 304 -10.75 0.59 -14.15
CA LEU A 304 -9.99 1.74 -14.64
C LEU A 304 -8.52 1.40 -14.95
N ASN A 305 -8.17 0.11 -14.95
CA ASN A 305 -6.82 -0.39 -15.22
C ASN A 305 -5.78 0.15 -14.22
N SER A 306 -6.15 0.14 -12.97
CA SER A 306 -5.29 0.34 -11.81
C SER A 306 -5.22 -0.93 -10.98
N PHE A 307 -4.45 -0.89 -9.91
CA PHE A 307 -4.19 -2.01 -9.02
C PHE A 307 -5.10 -1.97 -7.78
N PRO A 308 -5.28 -3.10 -7.07
CA PRO A 308 -6.05 -3.13 -5.83
C PRO A 308 -5.52 -2.10 -4.84
N ASN A 309 -6.44 -1.44 -4.14
CA ASN A 309 -6.14 -0.40 -3.18
C ASN A 309 -6.38 -0.89 -1.74
N THR A 310 -5.62 -0.31 -0.82
CA THR A 310 -5.76 -0.53 0.63
C THR A 310 -5.55 0.78 1.37
N THR A 311 -5.79 0.78 2.68
CA THR A 311 -5.50 1.92 3.55
C THR A 311 -4.00 2.15 3.70
N PHE A 312 -3.60 3.42 3.91
CA PHE A 312 -2.22 3.82 4.11
C PHE A 312 -1.95 4.19 5.57
N SER A 313 -1.25 3.33 6.30
CA SER A 313 -0.90 3.54 7.71
C SER A 313 0.02 4.76 7.95
N GLN A 314 0.80 5.17 6.96
CA GLN A 314 1.64 6.38 7.01
C GLN A 314 0.81 7.64 7.30
N ASN A 315 -0.41 7.69 6.80
CA ASN A 315 -1.32 8.81 6.97
C ASN A 315 -1.84 8.93 8.42
N ASN A 316 -1.91 7.83 9.15
CA ASN A 316 -2.16 7.85 10.60
C ASN A 316 -1.05 8.59 11.34
N GLY A 317 0.21 8.47 10.88
CA GLY A 317 1.33 9.26 11.39
C GLY A 317 1.17 10.77 11.17
N VAL A 318 0.58 11.19 10.05
CA VAL A 318 0.28 12.61 9.79
C VAL A 318 -0.78 13.12 10.77
N ILE A 319 -1.85 12.36 11.03
CA ILE A 319 -2.87 12.70 12.03
C ILE A 319 -2.21 12.87 13.40
N GLN A 320 -1.36 11.93 13.79
CA GLN A 320 -0.66 11.97 15.08
C GLN A 320 0.25 13.21 15.22
N LEU A 321 0.94 13.60 14.14
CA LEU A 321 1.86 14.73 14.14
C LEU A 321 1.14 16.09 14.11
N THR A 322 0.03 16.18 13.37
CA THR A 322 -0.68 17.45 13.16
C THR A 322 -1.82 17.69 14.13
N GLY A 323 -2.32 16.63 14.78
CA GLY A 323 -3.55 16.69 15.58
C GLY A 323 -4.80 16.95 14.75
N ILE A 324 -4.77 16.72 13.43
CA ILE A 324 -5.89 16.98 12.52
C ILE A 324 -6.46 15.67 12.03
N ALA A 325 -7.67 15.31 12.49
CA ALA A 325 -8.40 14.11 12.11
C ALA A 325 -9.69 14.39 11.31
N SER A 326 -9.88 15.62 10.85
CA SER A 326 -11.11 16.03 10.19
C SER A 326 -11.31 15.38 8.83
N ARG A 327 -12.52 14.82 8.60
CA ARG A 327 -12.93 14.27 7.30
C ARG A 327 -12.87 15.28 6.16
N GLN A 328 -13.04 16.58 6.48
CA GLN A 328 -12.94 17.63 5.47
C GLN A 328 -11.58 17.60 4.78
N VAL A 329 -10.50 17.34 5.51
CA VAL A 329 -9.15 17.21 4.92
C VAL A 329 -9.10 16.06 3.92
N GLY A 330 -9.77 14.95 4.19
CA GLY A 330 -9.84 13.82 3.27
C GLY A 330 -10.56 14.15 1.96
N TYR A 331 -11.62 14.97 1.97
CA TYR A 331 -12.26 15.44 0.74
C TYR A 331 -11.31 16.29 -0.13
N TYR A 332 -10.55 17.18 0.49
CA TYR A 332 -9.56 17.99 -0.23
C TYR A 332 -8.42 17.12 -0.76
N ALA A 333 -7.92 16.18 0.03
CA ALA A 333 -6.88 15.25 -0.39
C ALA A 333 -7.33 14.35 -1.56
N ALA A 334 -8.57 13.85 -1.50
CA ALA A 334 -9.17 13.10 -2.60
C ALA A 334 -9.25 13.94 -3.89
N GLY A 335 -9.66 15.21 -3.78
CA GLY A 335 -9.68 16.13 -4.92
C GLY A 335 -8.30 16.34 -5.54
N VAL A 336 -7.27 16.50 -4.73
CA VAL A 336 -5.87 16.64 -5.22
C VAL A 336 -5.41 15.38 -5.94
N LEU A 337 -5.65 14.19 -5.38
CA LEU A 337 -5.27 12.91 -5.99
C LEU A 337 -6.03 12.66 -7.31
N ILE A 338 -7.33 12.94 -7.35
CA ILE A 338 -8.14 12.83 -8.57
C ILE A 338 -7.58 13.78 -9.64
N PHE A 339 -7.29 15.02 -9.28
CA PHE A 339 -6.69 15.98 -10.19
C PHE A 339 -5.34 15.47 -10.72
N PHE A 340 -4.48 14.96 -9.88
CA PHE A 340 -3.18 14.39 -10.30
C PHE A 340 -3.35 13.19 -11.23
N GLY A 341 -4.32 12.33 -10.99
CA GLY A 341 -4.62 11.19 -11.85
C GLY A 341 -5.21 11.55 -13.22
N LEU A 342 -5.94 12.67 -13.29
CA LEU A 342 -6.54 13.16 -14.54
C LEU A 342 -5.60 14.00 -15.41
N VAL A 343 -4.46 14.46 -14.89
CA VAL A 343 -3.47 15.24 -15.64
C VAL A 343 -2.36 14.32 -16.17
N PRO A 344 -2.36 13.97 -17.48
CA PRO A 344 -1.40 13.00 -18.05
C PRO A 344 0.05 13.41 -17.88
N GLY A 345 0.34 14.70 -17.88
CA GLY A 345 1.68 15.23 -17.69
C GLY A 345 2.30 14.83 -16.36
N ILE A 346 1.49 14.66 -15.29
CA ILE A 346 1.98 14.21 -13.99
C ILE A 346 2.37 12.72 -14.06
N GLY A 347 1.53 11.87 -14.65
CA GLY A 347 1.83 10.45 -14.85
C GLY A 347 3.06 10.23 -15.72
N SER A 348 3.18 10.99 -16.81
CA SER A 348 4.33 10.94 -17.71
C SER A 348 5.62 11.40 -17.03
N TRP A 349 5.53 12.49 -16.23
CA TRP A 349 6.67 12.94 -15.44
C TRP A 349 7.11 11.87 -14.42
N LEU A 350 6.17 11.26 -13.71
CA LEU A 350 6.47 10.20 -12.73
C LEU A 350 7.02 8.94 -13.41
N ALA A 351 6.52 8.58 -14.59
CA ALA A 351 7.02 7.45 -15.37
C ALA A 351 8.45 7.68 -15.88
N SER A 352 8.87 8.93 -16.05
CA SER A 352 10.23 9.31 -16.48
C SER A 352 11.26 9.32 -15.35
N VAL A 353 10.83 9.08 -14.10
CA VAL A 353 11.77 9.02 -12.96
C VAL A 353 12.74 7.84 -13.14
N PRO A 354 14.05 8.08 -13.14
CA PRO A 354 15.03 7.03 -13.33
C PRO A 354 14.98 5.94 -12.27
N PRO A 355 15.21 4.67 -12.63
CA PRO A 355 15.17 3.54 -11.68
C PRO A 355 16.03 3.75 -10.42
N PRO A 356 17.28 4.27 -10.46
CA PRO A 356 18.06 4.51 -9.25
C PRO A 356 17.42 5.46 -8.26
N VAL A 357 16.71 6.50 -8.74
CA VAL A 357 16.00 7.45 -7.87
C VAL A 357 14.83 6.77 -7.16
N MET A 358 14.03 6.00 -7.90
CA MET A 358 12.93 5.24 -7.30
C MET A 358 13.45 4.21 -6.30
N SER A 359 14.52 3.51 -6.63
CA SER A 359 15.11 2.48 -5.77
C SER A 359 15.66 3.05 -4.47
N GLY A 360 16.33 4.21 -4.51
CA GLY A 360 16.80 4.90 -3.30
C GLY A 360 15.68 5.25 -2.32
N LEU A 361 14.47 5.56 -2.84
CA LEU A 361 13.28 5.82 -2.02
C LEU A 361 12.64 4.54 -1.51
N THR A 362 12.51 3.54 -2.38
CA THR A 362 11.72 2.34 -2.09
C THR A 362 12.39 1.42 -1.09
N ILE A 363 13.73 1.43 -0.97
CA ILE A 363 14.44 0.68 0.07
C ILE A 363 14.01 1.12 1.47
N LEU A 364 13.84 2.42 1.71
CA LEU A 364 13.33 2.94 2.97
C LEU A 364 11.87 2.55 3.17
N LEU A 365 11.03 2.65 2.13
CA LEU A 365 9.61 2.29 2.21
C LEU A 365 9.44 0.81 2.60
N PHE A 366 10.15 -0.10 1.95
CA PHE A 366 10.05 -1.53 2.28
C PHE A 366 10.64 -1.85 3.66
N GLY A 367 11.71 -1.16 4.06
CA GLY A 367 12.20 -1.21 5.44
C GLY A 367 11.14 -0.76 6.45
N LEU A 368 10.40 0.30 6.17
CA LEU A 368 9.30 0.78 7.02
C LEU A 368 8.12 -0.20 7.05
N ILE A 369 7.79 -0.85 5.93
CA ILE A 369 6.76 -1.91 5.87
C ILE A 369 7.21 -3.10 6.72
N ALA A 370 8.46 -3.54 6.59
CA ALA A 370 9.00 -4.62 7.43
C ALA A 370 8.93 -4.28 8.92
N THR A 371 9.32 -3.06 9.31
CA THR A 371 9.22 -2.62 10.71
C THR A 371 7.78 -2.50 11.20
N ALA A 372 6.83 -2.14 10.33
CA ALA A 372 5.40 -2.16 10.65
C ALA A 372 4.94 -3.60 10.93
N GLY A 373 5.36 -4.59 10.13
CA GLY A 373 5.12 -6.02 10.39
C GLY A 373 5.63 -6.45 11.77
N ILE A 374 6.88 -6.09 12.11
CA ILE A 374 7.46 -6.34 13.44
C ILE A 374 6.60 -5.72 14.54
N ARG A 375 6.18 -4.47 14.37
CA ARG A 375 5.34 -3.76 15.35
C ARG A 375 3.98 -4.45 15.56
N ILE A 376 3.37 -4.99 14.50
CA ILE A 376 2.13 -5.74 14.58
C ILE A 376 2.36 -7.05 15.36
N ILE A 377 3.44 -7.78 15.08
CA ILE A 377 3.83 -9.01 15.77
C ILE A 377 4.01 -8.75 17.28
N MET A 378 4.67 -7.66 17.64
CA MET A 378 4.94 -7.27 19.04
C MET A 378 3.66 -6.92 19.84
N ARG A 379 2.51 -6.73 19.18
CA ARG A 379 1.22 -6.58 19.88
C ARG A 379 0.68 -7.91 20.43
N THR A 380 1.27 -9.04 20.04
CA THR A 380 0.90 -10.36 20.52
C THR A 380 1.88 -10.85 21.56
N THR A 381 1.41 -11.68 22.50
CA THR A 381 2.32 -12.41 23.42
C THR A 381 3.10 -13.44 22.62
N LEU A 382 4.43 -13.31 22.61
CA LEU A 382 5.32 -14.24 21.91
C LEU A 382 5.58 -15.48 22.80
N ASP A 383 4.56 -16.31 22.95
CA ASP A 383 4.68 -17.62 23.59
C ASP A 383 5.40 -18.63 22.66
N HIS A 384 5.69 -19.81 23.16
CA HIS A 384 6.37 -20.87 22.39
C HIS A 384 5.62 -21.20 21.08
N ARG A 385 4.27 -21.20 21.11
CA ARG A 385 3.44 -21.43 19.94
C ARG A 385 3.63 -20.34 18.88
N SER A 386 3.56 -19.07 19.30
CA SER A 386 3.75 -17.91 18.43
C SER A 386 5.15 -17.89 17.80
N LEU A 387 6.19 -18.25 18.57
CA LEU A 387 7.55 -18.35 18.07
C LEU A 387 7.71 -19.47 17.02
N LEU A 388 7.06 -20.61 17.19
CA LEU A 388 7.05 -21.68 16.16
C LEU A 388 6.35 -21.22 14.87
N ILE A 389 5.20 -20.54 14.99
CA ILE A 389 4.52 -19.98 13.82
C ILE A 389 5.44 -19.00 13.09
N LEU A 390 6.09 -18.08 13.81
CA LEU A 390 7.02 -17.12 13.22
C LEU A 390 8.19 -17.82 12.53
N ALA A 391 8.86 -18.74 13.22
CA ALA A 391 10.05 -19.40 12.71
C ALA A 391 9.77 -20.17 11.41
N VAL A 392 8.70 -20.97 11.38
CA VAL A 392 8.37 -21.78 10.21
C VAL A 392 7.85 -20.92 9.07
N SER A 393 6.98 -19.95 9.37
CA SER A 393 6.38 -19.10 8.32
C SER A 393 7.39 -18.15 7.67
N LEU A 394 8.31 -17.58 8.46
CA LEU A 394 9.39 -16.76 7.92
C LEU A 394 10.40 -17.61 7.16
N GLY A 395 10.75 -18.80 7.68
CA GLY A 395 11.65 -19.73 6.99
C GLY A 395 11.11 -20.15 5.62
N VAL A 396 9.84 -20.56 5.56
CA VAL A 396 9.18 -20.93 4.31
C VAL A 396 9.05 -19.73 3.37
N GLY A 397 8.56 -18.59 3.90
CA GLY A 397 8.32 -17.40 3.08
C GLY A 397 9.58 -16.81 2.48
N ILE A 398 10.63 -16.66 3.29
CA ILE A 398 11.92 -16.13 2.85
C ILE A 398 12.63 -17.15 1.94
N GLY A 399 12.64 -18.44 2.32
CA GLY A 399 13.26 -19.49 1.53
C GLY A 399 12.70 -19.56 0.10
N ILE A 400 11.38 -19.64 -0.03
CA ILE A 400 10.72 -19.66 -1.35
C ILE A 400 10.89 -18.33 -2.09
N GLY A 401 10.88 -17.21 -1.36
CA GLY A 401 11.06 -15.90 -1.98
C GLY A 401 12.42 -15.70 -2.63
N PHE A 402 13.48 -16.34 -2.10
CA PHE A 402 14.83 -16.32 -2.67
C PHE A 402 15.07 -17.43 -3.70
N GLU A 403 14.42 -18.58 -3.54
CA GLU A 403 14.58 -19.76 -4.38
C GLU A 403 13.21 -20.26 -4.89
N PRO A 404 12.49 -19.45 -5.71
CA PRO A 404 11.16 -19.84 -6.20
C PRO A 404 11.21 -21.08 -7.10
N ASP A 405 12.34 -21.36 -7.71
CA ASP A 405 12.56 -22.50 -8.61
C ASP A 405 12.38 -23.86 -7.92
N ILE A 406 12.43 -23.92 -6.61
CA ILE A 406 12.15 -25.15 -5.83
C ILE A 406 10.70 -25.62 -6.02
N MET A 407 9.80 -24.74 -6.47
CA MET A 407 8.39 -25.06 -6.74
C MET A 407 8.12 -25.57 -8.17
N LYS A 408 9.06 -25.40 -9.11
CA LYS A 408 8.91 -25.81 -10.53
C LYS A 408 8.56 -27.30 -10.75
N PRO A 409 8.96 -28.25 -9.89
CA PRO A 409 8.55 -29.65 -10.08
C PRO A 409 7.07 -29.92 -9.75
N LEU A 410 6.36 -28.95 -9.16
CA LEU A 410 4.95 -29.11 -8.80
C LEU A 410 4.03 -28.80 -9.99
N PRO A 411 2.79 -29.31 -9.99
CA PRO A 411 1.80 -28.93 -11.00
C PRO A 411 1.60 -27.41 -11.04
N ASP A 412 1.40 -26.81 -12.22
CA ASP A 412 1.29 -25.37 -12.46
C ASP A 412 0.36 -24.64 -11.48
N ALA A 413 -0.78 -25.27 -11.15
CA ALA A 413 -1.74 -24.70 -10.19
C ALA A 413 -1.17 -24.56 -8.77
N ILE A 414 -0.25 -25.44 -8.38
CA ILE A 414 0.41 -25.40 -7.06
C ILE A 414 1.65 -24.49 -7.14
N GLU A 415 2.41 -24.59 -8.20
CA GLU A 415 3.58 -23.76 -8.46
C GLU A 415 3.21 -22.28 -8.38
N ASN A 416 2.21 -21.82 -9.13
CA ASN A 416 1.78 -20.42 -9.14
C ASN A 416 1.30 -19.89 -7.79
N VAL A 417 0.76 -20.76 -6.92
CA VAL A 417 0.36 -20.38 -5.56
C VAL A 417 1.56 -20.24 -4.64
N PHE A 418 2.47 -21.23 -4.69
CA PHE A 418 3.54 -21.34 -3.72
C PHE A 418 4.88 -20.74 -4.18
N SER A 419 5.03 -20.34 -5.43
CA SER A 419 6.22 -19.60 -5.90
C SER A 419 6.36 -18.19 -5.31
N SER A 420 5.26 -17.62 -4.78
CA SER A 420 5.32 -16.38 -4.02
C SER A 420 5.66 -16.65 -2.56
N GLY A 421 6.82 -16.19 -2.10
CA GLY A 421 7.23 -16.32 -0.71
C GLY A 421 6.27 -15.62 0.27
N ILE A 422 5.63 -14.52 -0.15
CA ILE A 422 4.62 -13.81 0.66
C ILE A 422 3.39 -14.71 0.85
N THR A 423 2.90 -15.31 -0.23
CA THR A 423 1.73 -16.20 -0.18
C THR A 423 2.04 -17.46 0.63
N SER A 424 3.16 -18.09 0.36
CA SER A 424 3.57 -19.33 1.03
C SER A 424 3.82 -19.16 2.52
N GLY A 425 4.57 -18.13 2.89
CA GLY A 425 4.81 -17.81 4.31
C GLY A 425 3.54 -17.39 5.04
N GLY A 426 2.69 -16.59 4.39
CA GLY A 426 1.41 -16.15 4.95
C GLY A 426 0.41 -17.30 5.13
N LEU A 427 0.27 -18.18 4.14
CA LEU A 427 -0.55 -19.40 4.25
C LEU A 427 0.00 -20.33 5.33
N THR A 428 1.31 -20.50 5.42
CA THR A 428 1.95 -21.28 6.48
C THR A 428 1.61 -20.72 7.86
N ALA A 429 1.69 -19.39 8.03
CA ALA A 429 1.32 -18.73 9.29
C ALA A 429 -0.15 -18.98 9.63
N LEU A 430 -1.04 -18.89 8.65
CA LEU A 430 -2.46 -19.12 8.82
C LEU A 430 -2.76 -20.57 9.23
N VAL A 431 -2.21 -21.53 8.48
CA VAL A 431 -2.40 -22.96 8.73
C VAL A 431 -1.89 -23.33 10.13
N LEU A 432 -0.67 -22.92 10.46
CA LEU A 432 -0.10 -23.19 11.78
C LEU A 432 -0.90 -22.50 12.91
N ASN A 433 -1.44 -21.30 12.66
CA ASN A 433 -2.27 -20.61 13.64
C ASN A 433 -3.62 -21.33 13.89
N ILE A 434 -4.12 -22.09 12.92
CA ILE A 434 -5.34 -22.89 13.09
C ILE A 434 -5.05 -24.21 13.78
N PHE A 435 -3.99 -24.92 13.36
CA PHE A 435 -3.70 -26.30 13.78
C PHE A 435 -2.91 -26.43 15.07
N LEU A 436 -2.04 -25.46 15.38
CA LEU A 436 -1.27 -25.53 16.62
C LEU A 436 -2.17 -25.26 17.83
N PRO A 437 -2.15 -26.11 18.87
CA PRO A 437 -3.02 -25.97 20.04
C PRO A 437 -2.71 -24.67 20.79
N LYS A 438 -3.76 -23.95 21.18
CA LYS A 438 -3.64 -22.82 22.10
C LYS A 438 -3.45 -23.40 23.51
N LYS A 439 -2.35 -23.04 24.19
CA LYS A 439 -2.29 -23.31 25.64
C LYS A 439 -3.47 -22.63 26.32
N LYS A 440 -4.21 -23.43 27.08
CA LYS A 440 -5.28 -22.95 27.97
C LYS A 440 -4.70 -22.10 29.08
#